data_0c97ae867ecbe8418b6ff7cfb879da64
#
_entry.id   0c97ae867ecbe8418b6ff7cfb879da64
#
_cell.length_a   1.000
_cell.length_b   1.000
_cell.length_c   1.000
_cell.angle_alpha   90.00
_cell.angle_beta   90.00
_cell.angle_gamma   90.00
#
_symmetry.space_group_name_H-M   'P 1'
#
loop_
_entity.id
_entity.type
_entity.pdbx_description
1 polymer ?
#
loop_
_entity_poly.entity_id
_entity_poly.type
_entity_poly.pdbx_seq_one_letter_code
_entity_poly.pdbx_strand_id
1 'polypeptide(L)'
;MTQAPASPQPGSPATSGIFAGSGISAGSGSARRGELAAAYADVVLDNLRRPYPFASHHVEASPADRPSPRELHPSFHTSFDWHSCVHMHWLGVSLLEHGLDAGRDAALRAELEATLTPENLAVEEAYLLAHPGWERPYGWAWLVRLAAAAASSADPQIRSWGAALDPLVDTVAQLVAGWTVRVEYPVRHGVHTNTAFGVGMLYSAFQSLGRTEAAAACAAAARRWFGGDTNWAADWELSGQDFLSSGLSEADLMAGILDPVEFAAWFPSFLPGLAPASRILQPVSVTDETDGYMVHLHGLNLSRAGQAARIITALDASGAAGTASAAVLRTALDPLLNTGLEAVVTAEFMSSHWLASFAWDALSSRDQLPGAAGQAD
;
A
#
# COMPACT_ATOMS: atom_id res chain seq x y z
N MET A 1 -15.32 10.80 41.66
CA MET A 1 -14.59 10.41 40.48
C MET A 1 -13.56 9.36 40.89
N THR A 2 -13.92 8.11 40.84
CA THR A 2 -13.12 6.95 41.22
C THR A 2 -12.65 6.28 39.94
N GLN A 3 -11.32 6.25 39.72
CA GLN A 3 -10.70 5.51 38.66
C GLN A 3 -10.97 4.01 38.82
N ALA A 4 -11.43 3.36 37.75
CA ALA A 4 -11.47 1.90 37.67
C ALA A 4 -10.06 1.34 37.45
N PRO A 5 -9.71 0.16 38.01
CA PRO A 5 -8.39 -0.43 37.84
C PRO A 5 -8.22 -1.02 36.43
N ALA A 6 -7.03 -0.83 35.87
CA ALA A 6 -6.61 -1.40 34.60
C ALA A 6 -6.57 -2.93 34.68
N SER A 7 -7.14 -3.61 33.69
CA SER A 7 -7.09 -5.06 33.53
C SER A 7 -5.66 -5.49 33.13
N PRO A 8 -5.14 -6.61 33.64
CA PRO A 8 -3.81 -7.10 33.26
C PRO A 8 -3.81 -7.64 31.83
N GLN A 9 -2.83 -7.23 31.05
CA GLN A 9 -2.53 -7.77 29.74
C GLN A 9 -2.01 -9.21 29.86
N PRO A 10 -2.41 -10.14 28.99
CA PRO A 10 -1.82 -11.46 28.95
C PRO A 10 -0.38 -11.37 28.43
N GLY A 11 0.58 -11.89 29.20
CA GLY A 11 1.99 -11.91 28.86
C GLY A 11 2.26 -12.71 27.58
N SER A 12 2.89 -12.07 26.61
CA SER A 12 3.45 -12.74 25.43
C SER A 12 4.61 -13.66 25.86
N PRO A 13 4.72 -14.87 25.29
CA PRO A 13 5.91 -15.69 25.47
C PRO A 13 7.09 -15.00 24.74
N ALA A 14 8.16 -14.75 25.46
CA ALA A 14 9.41 -14.24 24.93
C ALA A 14 10.00 -15.27 23.95
N THR A 15 9.87 -15.00 22.65
CA THR A 15 10.71 -15.64 21.63
C THR A 15 12.06 -14.90 21.61
N SER A 16 13.07 -15.61 22.11
CA SER A 16 14.48 -15.18 22.12
C SER A 16 14.91 -14.78 20.70
N GLY A 17 15.39 -13.56 20.55
CA GLY A 17 15.95 -13.02 19.33
C GLY A 17 17.11 -13.87 18.79
N ILE A 18 16.97 -14.27 17.56
CA ILE A 18 18.07 -14.72 16.71
C ILE A 18 17.99 -13.84 15.45
N PHE A 19 18.57 -12.67 15.51
CA PHE A 19 19.13 -11.92 14.37
C PHE A 19 20.00 -10.80 14.90
N ALA A 20 21.23 -11.20 15.35
CA ALA A 20 22.31 -10.23 15.52
C ALA A 20 22.83 -9.87 14.12
N GLY A 21 22.69 -8.61 13.75
CA GLY A 21 23.55 -7.84 12.86
C GLY A 21 24.22 -8.56 11.69
N SER A 22 23.48 -8.87 10.62
CA SER A 22 24.06 -8.93 9.28
C SER A 22 23.74 -7.59 8.61
N GLY A 23 24.76 -6.75 8.43
CA GLY A 23 24.63 -5.51 7.65
C GLY A 23 24.04 -5.86 6.29
N ILE A 24 22.86 -5.29 6.01
CA ILE A 24 22.16 -5.53 4.74
C ILE A 24 23.03 -4.90 3.65
N SER A 25 23.57 -5.76 2.77
CA SER A 25 24.40 -5.37 1.63
C SER A 25 23.63 -4.44 0.68
N ALA A 26 24.35 -3.48 0.07
CA ALA A 26 23.84 -2.62 -1.00
C ALA A 26 23.69 -3.42 -2.32
N GLY A 27 22.90 -4.50 -2.31
CA GLY A 27 22.59 -5.30 -3.49
C GLY A 27 21.57 -4.62 -4.40
N SER A 28 21.44 -5.13 -5.65
CA SER A 28 20.33 -4.72 -6.54
C SER A 28 18.98 -5.00 -5.83
N GLY A 29 17.93 -4.21 -6.14
CA GLY A 29 16.61 -4.39 -5.50
C GLY A 29 16.05 -5.80 -5.69
N SER A 30 16.31 -6.47 -6.82
CA SER A 30 15.91 -7.85 -7.08
C SER A 30 16.61 -8.85 -6.15
N ALA A 31 17.92 -8.71 -5.90
CA ALA A 31 18.63 -9.53 -4.93
C ALA A 31 18.06 -9.33 -3.52
N ARG A 32 17.77 -8.08 -3.15
CA ARG A 32 17.21 -7.73 -1.84
C ARG A 32 15.80 -8.27 -1.64
N ARG A 33 14.95 -8.26 -2.70
CA ARG A 33 13.63 -8.93 -2.65
C ARG A 33 13.77 -10.44 -2.43
N GLY A 34 14.70 -11.08 -3.11
CA GLY A 34 15.01 -12.51 -2.92
C GLY A 34 15.41 -12.84 -1.48
N GLU A 35 16.22 -12.00 -0.84
CA GLU A 35 16.62 -12.16 0.57
C GLU A 35 15.45 -11.99 1.54
N LEU A 36 14.48 -11.12 1.24
CA LEU A 36 13.35 -10.79 2.11
C LEU A 36 12.11 -11.65 1.87
N ALA A 37 11.99 -12.27 0.70
CA ALA A 37 10.78 -12.99 0.29
C ALA A 37 10.34 -14.07 1.29
N ALA A 38 11.28 -14.86 1.80
CA ALA A 38 11.00 -15.92 2.77
C ALA A 38 10.47 -15.34 4.10
N ALA A 39 11.10 -14.29 4.63
CA ALA A 39 10.67 -13.64 5.88
C ALA A 39 9.30 -12.98 5.71
N TYR A 40 9.03 -12.35 4.56
CA TYR A 40 7.74 -11.73 4.28
C TYR A 40 6.63 -12.77 4.06
N ALA A 41 6.95 -13.95 3.51
CA ALA A 41 6.00 -15.05 3.44
C ALA A 41 5.60 -15.55 4.84
N ASP A 42 6.54 -15.63 5.77
CA ASP A 42 6.26 -16.00 7.16
C ASP A 42 5.37 -14.92 7.83
N VAL A 43 5.62 -13.63 7.59
CA VAL A 43 4.77 -12.52 8.06
C VAL A 43 3.35 -12.64 7.50
N VAL A 44 3.20 -12.91 6.20
CA VAL A 44 1.87 -13.08 5.57
C VAL A 44 1.13 -14.26 6.20
N LEU A 45 1.79 -15.40 6.34
CA LEU A 45 1.18 -16.60 6.93
C LEU A 45 0.73 -16.38 8.38
N ASP A 46 1.56 -15.70 9.21
CA ASP A 46 1.18 -15.35 10.58
C ASP A 46 -0.06 -14.47 10.61
N ASN A 47 -0.11 -13.45 9.77
CA ASN A 47 -1.24 -12.51 9.70
C ASN A 47 -2.51 -13.16 9.16
N LEU A 48 -2.45 -13.95 8.09
CA LEU A 48 -3.62 -14.63 7.52
C LEU A 48 -4.22 -15.66 8.48
N ARG A 49 -3.42 -16.20 9.41
CA ARG A 49 -3.84 -17.17 10.44
C ARG A 49 -4.26 -16.51 11.75
N ARG A 50 -4.18 -15.20 11.86
CA ARG A 50 -4.46 -14.45 13.08
C ARG A 50 -5.83 -13.76 13.00
N PRO A 51 -6.88 -14.35 13.59
CA PRO A 51 -8.22 -13.77 13.53
C PRO A 51 -8.43 -12.61 14.51
N TYR A 52 -7.55 -12.43 15.50
CA TYR A 52 -7.66 -11.38 16.53
C TYR A 52 -6.27 -10.87 16.96
N PRO A 53 -6.17 -9.55 17.39
CA PRO A 53 -7.26 -8.55 17.43
C PRO A 53 -7.75 -8.17 16.04
N PHE A 54 -9.04 -7.79 15.89
CA PHE A 54 -9.63 -7.36 14.63
C PHE A 54 -10.54 -6.14 14.83
N ALA A 55 -10.32 -5.10 14.04
CA ALA A 55 -11.14 -3.90 13.99
C ALA A 55 -12.09 -3.99 12.79
N SER A 56 -13.34 -4.37 13.04
CA SER A 56 -14.32 -4.61 11.95
C SER A 56 -14.76 -3.33 11.23
N HIS A 57 -14.64 -2.17 11.88
CA HIS A 57 -15.17 -0.89 11.38
C HIS A 57 -16.65 -0.97 10.94
N HIS A 58 -17.37 -1.95 11.48
CA HIS A 58 -18.80 -2.15 11.23
C HIS A 58 -19.62 -1.19 12.09
N VAL A 59 -20.63 -0.57 11.49
CA VAL A 59 -21.56 0.30 12.20
C VAL A 59 -22.75 -0.54 12.62
N GLU A 60 -22.86 -0.85 13.92
CA GLU A 60 -23.98 -1.60 14.49
C GLU A 60 -25.29 -0.84 14.31
N ALA A 61 -26.24 -1.40 13.57
CA ALA A 61 -27.55 -0.80 13.34
C ALA A 61 -28.53 -1.03 14.51
N SER A 62 -28.25 -2.02 15.39
CA SER A 62 -29.05 -2.34 16.56
C SER A 62 -28.23 -3.10 17.60
N PRO A 63 -28.71 -3.24 18.85
CA PRO A 63 -28.01 -4.05 19.86
C PRO A 63 -27.83 -5.53 19.51
N ALA A 64 -28.60 -6.04 18.55
CA ALA A 64 -28.50 -7.42 18.07
C ALA A 64 -27.54 -7.56 16.87
N ASP A 65 -27.11 -6.45 16.28
CA ASP A 65 -26.21 -6.41 15.13
C ASP A 65 -24.75 -6.51 15.60
N ARG A 66 -24.30 -7.73 15.86
CA ARG A 66 -22.96 -8.05 16.38
C ARG A 66 -22.37 -9.28 15.72
N PRO A 67 -22.23 -9.26 14.39
CA PRO A 67 -21.61 -10.37 13.68
C PRO A 67 -20.12 -10.48 14.05
N SER A 68 -19.60 -11.69 14.03
CA SER A 68 -18.16 -11.91 14.13
C SER A 68 -17.45 -11.38 12.87
N PRO A 69 -16.13 -11.10 12.93
CA PRO A 69 -15.36 -10.70 11.76
C PRO A 69 -15.52 -11.64 10.57
N ARG A 70 -15.54 -12.95 10.81
CA ARG A 70 -15.68 -13.96 9.75
C ARG A 70 -17.08 -14.01 9.14
N GLU A 71 -18.12 -13.69 9.90
CA GLU A 71 -19.48 -13.60 9.36
C GLU A 71 -19.64 -12.37 8.47
N LEU A 72 -19.01 -11.25 8.83
CA LEU A 72 -18.99 -10.03 8.01
C LEU A 72 -18.13 -10.17 6.76
N HIS A 73 -16.92 -10.71 6.92
CA HIS A 73 -15.84 -10.67 5.94
C HIS A 73 -15.17 -12.02 5.81
N PRO A 74 -15.83 -13.04 5.22
CA PRO A 74 -15.30 -14.40 5.17
C PRO A 74 -14.01 -14.53 4.37
N SER A 75 -13.74 -13.63 3.43
CA SER A 75 -12.45 -13.56 2.73
C SER A 75 -11.40 -12.78 3.51
N PHE A 76 -11.77 -11.71 4.22
CA PHE A 76 -10.82 -10.74 4.77
C PHE A 76 -11.05 -10.45 6.26
N HIS A 77 -11.12 -11.51 7.08
CA HIS A 77 -11.45 -11.47 8.52
C HIS A 77 -10.26 -11.66 9.45
N THR A 78 -9.04 -11.60 8.95
CA THR A 78 -7.78 -11.84 9.69
C THR A 78 -6.87 -10.62 9.64
N SER A 79 -5.64 -10.76 10.10
CA SER A 79 -4.72 -9.63 10.26
C SER A 79 -5.21 -8.67 11.34
N PHE A 80 -5.38 -7.38 11.08
CA PHE A 80 -5.90 -6.42 12.07
C PHE A 80 -7.27 -5.85 11.68
N ASP A 81 -7.49 -5.65 10.37
CA ASP A 81 -8.73 -5.14 9.78
C ASP A 81 -8.89 -5.64 8.33
N TRP A 82 -9.97 -5.24 7.68
CA TRP A 82 -10.28 -5.67 6.33
C TRP A 82 -9.18 -5.32 5.32
N HIS A 83 -8.76 -4.06 5.28
CA HIS A 83 -7.76 -3.64 4.29
C HIS A 83 -6.39 -4.23 4.57
N SER A 84 -5.97 -4.41 5.82
CA SER A 84 -4.70 -5.07 6.13
C SER A 84 -4.71 -6.55 5.74
N CYS A 85 -5.86 -7.22 5.87
CA CYS A 85 -6.03 -8.58 5.35
C CYS A 85 -5.90 -8.60 3.82
N VAL A 86 -6.49 -7.65 3.10
CA VAL A 86 -6.31 -7.49 1.65
C VAL A 86 -4.85 -7.22 1.28
N HIS A 87 -4.12 -6.42 2.07
CA HIS A 87 -2.67 -6.22 1.91
C HIS A 87 -1.91 -7.54 1.95
N MET A 88 -2.23 -8.39 2.93
CA MET A 88 -1.55 -9.68 3.09
C MET A 88 -1.87 -10.63 1.94
N HIS A 89 -3.10 -10.62 1.43
CA HIS A 89 -3.46 -11.38 0.22
C HIS A 89 -2.67 -10.89 -1.01
N TRP A 90 -2.59 -9.57 -1.21
CA TRP A 90 -1.81 -8.99 -2.30
C TRP A 90 -0.33 -9.33 -2.20
N LEU A 91 0.24 -9.23 -0.99
CA LEU A 91 1.64 -9.58 -0.75
C LEU A 91 1.86 -11.07 -0.98
N GLY A 92 0.95 -11.93 -0.50
CA GLY A 92 1.00 -13.37 -0.73
C GLY A 92 1.05 -13.73 -2.22
N VAL A 93 0.15 -13.16 -3.03
CA VAL A 93 0.16 -13.32 -4.49
C VAL A 93 1.50 -12.84 -5.08
N SER A 94 1.98 -11.65 -4.67
CA SER A 94 3.23 -11.07 -5.17
C SER A 94 4.47 -11.92 -4.83
N LEU A 95 4.47 -12.57 -3.66
CA LEU A 95 5.54 -13.46 -3.22
C LEU A 95 5.52 -14.80 -3.95
N LEU A 96 4.33 -15.36 -4.23
CA LEU A 96 4.19 -16.55 -5.07
C LEU A 96 4.74 -16.30 -6.49
N GLU A 97 4.43 -15.14 -7.09
CA GLU A 97 4.97 -14.73 -8.39
C GLU A 97 6.49 -14.52 -8.37
N HIS A 98 7.04 -14.04 -7.27
CA HIS A 98 8.48 -13.88 -7.11
C HIS A 98 9.21 -15.23 -7.01
N GLY A 99 8.55 -16.23 -6.44
CA GLY A 99 9.08 -17.56 -6.16
C GLY A 99 9.52 -17.72 -4.70
N LEU A 100 9.05 -18.83 -4.10
CA LEU A 100 9.34 -19.22 -2.73
C LEU A 100 9.83 -20.66 -2.68
N ASP A 101 10.37 -21.08 -1.53
CA ASP A 101 10.57 -22.50 -1.29
C ASP A 101 9.23 -23.26 -1.25
N ALA A 102 9.26 -24.56 -1.54
CA ALA A 102 8.07 -25.40 -1.69
C ALA A 102 7.16 -25.42 -0.45
N GLY A 103 7.73 -25.25 0.75
CA GLY A 103 6.94 -25.27 1.98
C GLY A 103 6.10 -24.00 2.15
N ARG A 104 6.73 -22.82 1.94
CA ARG A 104 6.04 -21.53 2.01
C ARG A 104 5.07 -21.34 0.84
N ASP A 105 5.46 -21.75 -0.36
CA ASP A 105 4.58 -21.73 -1.53
C ASP A 105 3.29 -22.51 -1.27
N ALA A 106 3.39 -23.78 -0.87
CA ALA A 106 2.23 -24.60 -0.58
C ALA A 106 1.36 -24.04 0.55
N ALA A 107 1.98 -23.50 1.61
CA ALA A 107 1.25 -22.92 2.73
C ALA A 107 0.47 -21.65 2.33
N LEU A 108 1.08 -20.73 1.59
CA LEU A 108 0.41 -19.54 1.10
C LEU A 108 -0.74 -19.85 0.15
N ARG A 109 -0.53 -20.79 -0.78
CA ARG A 109 -1.61 -21.23 -1.69
C ARG A 109 -2.80 -21.80 -0.92
N ALA A 110 -2.56 -22.58 0.12
CA ALA A 110 -3.64 -23.12 0.94
C ALA A 110 -4.46 -22.04 1.67
N GLU A 111 -3.81 -21.01 2.22
CA GLU A 111 -4.51 -19.90 2.88
C GLU A 111 -5.32 -19.05 1.87
N LEU A 112 -4.72 -18.72 0.74
CA LEU A 112 -5.39 -17.92 -0.30
C LEU A 112 -6.56 -18.67 -0.94
N GLU A 113 -6.41 -19.96 -1.22
CA GLU A 113 -7.47 -20.81 -1.76
C GLU A 113 -8.66 -20.93 -0.80
N ALA A 114 -8.40 -21.00 0.50
CA ALA A 114 -9.45 -21.12 1.52
C ALA A 114 -10.29 -19.84 1.68
N THR A 115 -9.74 -18.68 1.34
CA THR A 115 -10.39 -17.37 1.53
C THR A 115 -10.95 -16.78 0.25
N LEU A 116 -10.25 -16.89 -0.88
CA LEU A 116 -10.65 -16.30 -2.17
C LEU A 116 -11.60 -17.21 -2.95
N THR A 117 -12.64 -17.71 -2.30
CA THR A 117 -13.69 -18.50 -2.96
C THR A 117 -14.80 -17.60 -3.48
N PRO A 118 -15.50 -17.96 -4.58
CA PRO A 118 -16.64 -17.19 -5.10
C PRO A 118 -17.72 -16.93 -4.04
N GLU A 119 -17.97 -17.90 -3.15
CA GLU A 119 -18.98 -17.80 -2.10
C GLU A 119 -18.60 -16.75 -1.05
N ASN A 120 -17.35 -16.76 -0.58
CA ASN A 120 -16.85 -15.77 0.38
C ASN A 120 -16.84 -14.36 -0.24
N LEU A 121 -16.36 -14.25 -1.48
CA LEU A 121 -16.28 -12.98 -2.20
C LEU A 121 -17.66 -12.38 -2.51
N ALA A 122 -18.68 -13.19 -2.71
CA ALA A 122 -20.06 -12.71 -2.85
C ALA A 122 -20.60 -12.05 -1.56
N VAL A 123 -20.16 -12.51 -0.38
CA VAL A 123 -20.51 -11.84 0.90
C VAL A 123 -19.81 -10.48 1.01
N GLU A 124 -18.52 -10.39 0.63
CA GLU A 124 -17.80 -9.12 0.58
C GLU A 124 -18.44 -8.12 -0.38
N GLU A 125 -18.86 -8.58 -1.55
CA GLU A 125 -19.57 -7.75 -2.54
C GLU A 125 -20.89 -7.20 -1.98
N ALA A 126 -21.69 -8.07 -1.38
CA ALA A 126 -22.95 -7.67 -0.77
C ALA A 126 -22.74 -6.63 0.35
N TYR A 127 -21.66 -6.76 1.13
CA TYR A 127 -21.32 -5.78 2.17
C TYR A 127 -20.93 -4.42 1.57
N LEU A 128 -20.07 -4.39 0.53
CA LEU A 128 -19.70 -3.16 -0.16
C LEU A 128 -20.90 -2.44 -0.79
N LEU A 129 -21.83 -3.19 -1.39
CA LEU A 129 -23.05 -2.63 -1.95
C LEU A 129 -23.97 -2.02 -0.89
N ALA A 130 -24.07 -2.67 0.28
CA ALA A 130 -24.85 -2.17 1.41
C ALA A 130 -24.20 -0.95 2.10
N HIS A 131 -22.86 -0.82 2.03
CA HIS A 131 -22.07 0.21 2.71
C HIS A 131 -21.14 0.97 1.72
N PRO A 132 -21.68 1.75 0.77
CA PRO A 132 -20.94 2.29 -0.38
C PRO A 132 -19.90 3.38 -0.03
N GLY A 133 -19.66 3.69 1.23
CA GLY A 133 -18.61 4.59 1.71
C GLY A 133 -17.56 3.88 2.55
N TRP A 134 -17.77 2.62 2.89
CA TRP A 134 -16.89 1.83 3.72
C TRP A 134 -15.59 1.49 2.96
N GLU A 135 -14.47 1.55 3.68
CA GLU A 135 -13.10 1.34 3.14
C GLU A 135 -12.65 2.30 1.99
N ARG A 136 -13.39 3.36 1.74
CA ARG A 136 -13.11 4.32 0.65
C ARG A 136 -12.03 5.32 1.03
N PRO A 137 -11.00 5.55 0.18
CA PRO A 137 -10.69 4.83 -1.06
C PRO A 137 -9.65 3.73 -0.86
N TYR A 138 -9.04 3.63 0.32
CA TYR A 138 -7.83 2.88 0.60
C TYR A 138 -8.02 1.36 0.44
N GLY A 139 -8.99 0.79 1.13
CA GLY A 139 -9.28 -0.62 1.04
C GLY A 139 -9.74 -1.03 -0.36
N TRP A 140 -10.56 -0.20 -1.03
CA TRP A 140 -10.93 -0.41 -2.42
C TRP A 140 -9.72 -0.50 -3.33
N ALA A 141 -8.75 0.38 -3.13
CA ALA A 141 -7.54 0.44 -3.94
C ALA A 141 -6.68 -0.82 -3.77
N TRP A 142 -6.51 -1.30 -2.56
CA TRP A 142 -5.78 -2.54 -2.30
C TRP A 142 -6.49 -3.77 -2.86
N LEU A 143 -7.84 -3.83 -2.77
CA LEU A 143 -8.63 -4.92 -3.35
C LEU A 143 -8.45 -5.00 -4.88
N VAL A 144 -8.60 -3.88 -5.58
CA VAL A 144 -8.45 -3.86 -7.05
C VAL A 144 -6.99 -4.16 -7.44
N ARG A 145 -6.03 -3.73 -6.64
CA ARG A 145 -4.61 -4.06 -6.83
C ARG A 145 -4.33 -5.56 -6.64
N LEU A 146 -4.95 -6.20 -5.63
CA LEU A 146 -4.89 -7.66 -5.46
C LEU A 146 -5.43 -8.38 -6.71
N ALA A 147 -6.61 -7.98 -7.18
CA ALA A 147 -7.22 -8.55 -8.37
C ALA A 147 -6.34 -8.38 -9.61
N ALA A 148 -5.74 -7.19 -9.80
CA ALA A 148 -4.83 -6.90 -10.92
C ALA A 148 -3.57 -7.78 -10.88
N ALA A 149 -2.97 -7.95 -9.69
CA ALA A 149 -1.82 -8.82 -9.50
C ALA A 149 -2.16 -10.28 -9.83
N ALA A 150 -3.30 -10.78 -9.32
CA ALA A 150 -3.73 -12.14 -9.58
C ALA A 150 -4.09 -12.38 -11.06
N ALA A 151 -4.80 -11.45 -11.70
CA ALA A 151 -5.20 -11.58 -13.10
C ALA A 151 -4.02 -11.56 -14.08
N SER A 152 -2.93 -10.86 -13.74
CA SER A 152 -1.73 -10.76 -14.58
C SER A 152 -0.77 -11.96 -14.45
N SER A 153 -1.03 -12.87 -13.51
CA SER A 153 -0.17 -14.02 -13.24
C SER A 153 -0.08 -14.99 -14.41
N ALA A 154 1.08 -15.61 -14.60
CA ALA A 154 1.25 -16.76 -15.51
C ALA A 154 0.71 -18.06 -14.88
N ASP A 155 0.58 -18.14 -13.55
CA ASP A 155 0.10 -19.29 -12.81
C ASP A 155 -1.43 -19.43 -12.93
N PRO A 156 -1.97 -20.59 -13.41
CA PRO A 156 -3.40 -20.79 -13.58
C PRO A 156 -4.21 -20.71 -12.29
N GLN A 157 -3.66 -21.16 -11.14
CA GLN A 157 -4.33 -21.09 -9.86
C GLN A 157 -4.47 -19.64 -9.39
N ILE A 158 -3.39 -18.85 -9.48
CA ILE A 158 -3.42 -17.42 -9.12
C ILE A 158 -4.41 -16.67 -10.02
N ARG A 159 -4.40 -16.95 -11.34
CA ARG A 159 -5.42 -16.37 -12.25
C ARG A 159 -6.86 -16.74 -11.89
N SER A 160 -7.09 -17.94 -11.36
CA SER A 160 -8.45 -18.33 -10.94
C SER A 160 -8.95 -17.47 -9.76
N TRP A 161 -8.05 -17.08 -8.82
CA TRP A 161 -8.40 -16.13 -7.77
C TRP A 161 -8.69 -14.73 -8.34
N GLY A 162 -7.91 -14.29 -9.34
CA GLY A 162 -8.20 -13.05 -10.08
C GLY A 162 -9.57 -13.06 -10.70
N ALA A 163 -9.96 -14.16 -11.36
CA ALA A 163 -11.29 -14.31 -11.93
C ALA A 163 -12.41 -14.34 -10.87
N ALA A 164 -12.16 -14.93 -9.72
CA ALA A 164 -13.10 -14.91 -8.60
C ALA A 164 -13.32 -13.50 -8.02
N LEU A 165 -12.31 -12.64 -8.06
CA LEU A 165 -12.37 -11.24 -7.61
C LEU A 165 -13.07 -10.29 -8.60
N ASP A 166 -13.28 -10.69 -9.85
CA ASP A 166 -13.85 -9.83 -10.91
C ASP A 166 -15.19 -9.15 -10.54
N PRO A 167 -16.19 -9.82 -9.92
CA PRO A 167 -17.44 -9.17 -9.51
C PRO A 167 -17.20 -8.03 -8.51
N LEU A 168 -16.31 -8.24 -7.54
CA LEU A 168 -15.92 -7.21 -6.58
C LEU A 168 -15.21 -6.02 -7.25
N VAL A 169 -14.35 -6.27 -8.23
CA VAL A 169 -13.72 -5.21 -9.04
C VAL A 169 -14.76 -4.39 -9.77
N ASP A 170 -15.75 -5.02 -10.38
CA ASP A 170 -16.83 -4.32 -11.08
C ASP A 170 -17.71 -3.48 -10.12
N THR A 171 -17.99 -4.00 -8.93
CA THR A 171 -18.67 -3.26 -7.87
C THR A 171 -17.85 -2.04 -7.42
N VAL A 172 -16.55 -2.20 -7.16
CA VAL A 172 -15.69 -1.08 -6.81
C VAL A 172 -15.58 -0.06 -7.95
N ALA A 173 -15.52 -0.50 -9.20
CA ALA A 173 -15.52 0.41 -10.36
C ALA A 173 -16.78 1.29 -10.42
N GLN A 174 -17.97 0.72 -10.16
CA GLN A 174 -19.22 1.47 -10.07
C GLN A 174 -19.21 2.46 -8.89
N LEU A 175 -18.75 2.02 -7.72
CA LEU A 175 -18.64 2.88 -6.53
C LEU A 175 -17.69 4.06 -6.78
N VAL A 176 -16.54 3.82 -7.41
CA VAL A 176 -15.55 4.85 -7.77
C VAL A 176 -16.14 5.85 -8.77
N ALA A 177 -16.78 5.37 -9.84
CA ALA A 177 -17.41 6.24 -10.82
C ALA A 177 -18.47 7.15 -10.18
N GLY A 178 -19.33 6.58 -9.31
CA GLY A 178 -20.33 7.34 -8.58
C GLY A 178 -19.77 8.29 -7.53
N TRP A 179 -18.66 7.95 -6.89
CA TRP A 179 -17.99 8.77 -5.90
C TRP A 179 -17.27 9.95 -6.52
N THR A 180 -16.45 9.70 -7.54
CA THR A 180 -15.57 10.72 -8.13
C THR A 180 -16.32 11.89 -8.76
N VAL A 181 -17.54 11.69 -9.26
CA VAL A 181 -18.37 12.79 -9.81
C VAL A 181 -19.05 13.63 -8.74
N ARG A 182 -19.25 13.09 -7.52
CA ARG A 182 -19.96 13.77 -6.42
C ARG A 182 -19.04 14.51 -5.48
N VAL A 183 -17.78 14.07 -5.34
CA VAL A 183 -16.83 14.67 -4.41
C VAL A 183 -16.25 15.95 -4.99
N GLU A 184 -16.49 17.04 -4.29
CA GLU A 184 -15.98 18.37 -4.65
C GLU A 184 -14.55 18.56 -4.17
N TYR A 185 -14.23 18.15 -2.95
CA TYR A 185 -12.94 18.35 -2.31
C TYR A 185 -12.23 17.01 -2.03
N PRO A 186 -10.98 16.82 -2.48
CA PRO A 186 -10.19 15.65 -2.14
C PRO A 186 -9.66 15.74 -0.70
N VAL A 187 -9.43 14.60 -0.06
CA VAL A 187 -8.74 14.49 1.23
C VAL A 187 -7.23 14.46 1.00
N ARG A 188 -6.46 15.33 1.67
CA ARG A 188 -5.04 15.58 1.41
C ARG A 188 -4.10 15.27 2.59
N HIS A 189 -4.53 14.53 3.60
CA HIS A 189 -3.66 14.14 4.71
C HIS A 189 -2.96 12.80 4.48
N GLY A 190 -1.99 12.44 5.34
CA GLY A 190 -1.10 11.30 5.15
C GLY A 190 -1.59 9.95 5.68
N VAL A 191 -2.94 9.73 5.78
CA VAL A 191 -3.54 8.49 6.28
C VAL A 191 -4.56 7.89 5.30
N HIS A 192 -5.24 6.81 5.69
CA HIS A 192 -6.08 5.94 4.84
C HIS A 192 -7.04 6.66 3.90
N THR A 193 -7.64 7.77 4.30
CA THR A 193 -8.59 8.49 3.46
C THR A 193 -7.93 9.42 2.42
N ASN A 194 -6.59 9.40 2.26
CA ASN A 194 -5.88 10.16 1.23
C ASN A 194 -6.42 9.83 -0.15
N THR A 195 -6.99 10.85 -0.81
CA THR A 195 -7.66 10.68 -2.10
C THR A 195 -6.66 10.39 -3.21
N ALA A 196 -5.52 11.09 -3.23
CA ALA A 196 -4.52 10.94 -4.29
C ALA A 196 -3.91 9.54 -4.30
N PHE A 197 -3.52 9.03 -3.12
CA PHE A 197 -2.98 7.67 -3.00
C PHE A 197 -3.97 6.61 -3.46
N GLY A 198 -5.21 6.65 -2.93
CA GLY A 198 -6.23 5.65 -3.29
C GLY A 198 -6.60 5.71 -4.77
N VAL A 199 -6.81 6.91 -5.33
CA VAL A 199 -7.16 7.09 -6.75
C VAL A 199 -6.01 6.70 -7.67
N GLY A 200 -4.75 6.97 -7.29
CA GLY A 200 -3.57 6.58 -8.08
C GLY A 200 -3.45 5.05 -8.21
N MET A 201 -3.62 4.36 -7.09
CA MET A 201 -3.59 2.90 -7.07
C MET A 201 -4.78 2.29 -7.84
N LEU A 202 -6.00 2.83 -7.67
CA LEU A 202 -7.19 2.42 -8.42
C LEU A 202 -7.00 2.64 -9.91
N TYR A 203 -6.50 3.80 -10.33
CA TYR A 203 -6.25 4.13 -11.73
C TYR A 203 -5.34 3.10 -12.40
N SER A 204 -4.18 2.84 -11.81
CA SER A 204 -3.21 1.88 -12.33
C SER A 204 -3.79 0.46 -12.41
N ALA A 205 -4.48 0.02 -11.35
CA ALA A 205 -5.05 -1.32 -11.29
C ALA A 205 -6.22 -1.48 -12.29
N PHE A 206 -7.09 -0.48 -12.45
CA PHE A 206 -8.16 -0.51 -13.46
C PHE A 206 -7.61 -0.53 -14.88
N GLN A 207 -6.53 0.21 -15.16
CA GLN A 207 -5.87 0.13 -16.46
C GLN A 207 -5.36 -1.29 -16.74
N SER A 208 -4.68 -1.90 -15.77
CA SER A 208 -4.16 -3.26 -15.88
C SER A 208 -5.27 -4.30 -16.11
N LEU A 209 -6.44 -4.10 -15.51
CA LEU A 209 -7.61 -4.98 -15.65
C LEU A 209 -8.50 -4.64 -16.86
N GLY A 210 -8.14 -3.63 -17.66
CA GLY A 210 -8.94 -3.20 -18.81
C GLY A 210 -10.28 -2.53 -18.43
N ARG A 211 -10.45 -2.05 -17.19
CA ARG A 211 -11.63 -1.31 -16.73
C ARG A 211 -11.51 0.16 -17.14
N THR A 212 -11.54 0.41 -18.45
CA THR A 212 -11.21 1.71 -19.07
C THR A 212 -12.09 2.87 -18.59
N GLU A 213 -13.39 2.64 -18.37
CA GLU A 213 -14.31 3.68 -17.90
C GLU A 213 -13.99 4.10 -16.45
N ALA A 214 -13.70 3.14 -15.57
CA ALA A 214 -13.32 3.45 -14.19
C ALA A 214 -11.95 4.15 -14.13
N ALA A 215 -10.99 3.73 -14.94
CA ALA A 215 -9.71 4.42 -15.07
C ALA A 215 -9.88 5.86 -15.58
N ALA A 216 -10.73 6.07 -16.60
CA ALA A 216 -11.04 7.41 -17.11
C ALA A 216 -11.72 8.29 -16.06
N ALA A 217 -12.62 7.74 -15.23
CA ALA A 217 -13.24 8.46 -14.12
C ALA A 217 -12.19 8.90 -13.08
N CYS A 218 -11.25 8.02 -12.71
CA CYS A 218 -10.12 8.37 -11.85
C CYS A 218 -9.26 9.49 -12.44
N ALA A 219 -8.91 9.39 -13.72
CA ALA A 219 -8.08 10.39 -14.40
C ALA A 219 -8.76 11.76 -14.49
N ALA A 220 -10.05 11.79 -14.85
CA ALA A 220 -10.84 13.03 -14.91
C ALA A 220 -10.95 13.68 -13.52
N ALA A 221 -11.17 12.91 -12.48
CA ALA A 221 -11.23 13.40 -11.12
C ALA A 221 -9.87 13.94 -10.64
N ALA A 222 -8.77 13.22 -10.90
CA ALA A 222 -7.42 13.64 -10.57
C ALA A 222 -7.07 15.00 -11.23
N ARG A 223 -7.32 15.15 -12.53
CA ARG A 223 -7.07 16.41 -13.22
C ARG A 223 -7.92 17.57 -12.66
N ARG A 224 -9.16 17.31 -12.26
CA ARG A 224 -10.04 18.32 -11.67
C ARG A 224 -9.59 18.73 -10.27
N TRP A 225 -9.14 17.79 -9.45
CA TRP A 225 -8.77 18.07 -8.06
C TRP A 225 -7.37 18.60 -7.89
N PHE A 226 -6.42 18.12 -8.70
CA PHE A 226 -4.99 18.30 -8.48
C PHE A 226 -4.26 19.00 -9.63
N GLY A 227 -4.85 19.06 -10.83
CA GLY A 227 -4.17 19.60 -12.01
C GLY A 227 -3.77 21.07 -11.89
N GLY A 228 -4.50 21.86 -11.08
CA GLY A 228 -4.20 23.25 -10.81
C GLY A 228 -3.37 23.53 -9.57
N ASP A 229 -2.95 22.49 -8.83
CA ASP A 229 -2.23 22.67 -7.57
C ASP A 229 -0.78 23.11 -7.79
N THR A 230 -0.37 24.10 -7.00
CA THR A 230 0.97 24.69 -7.03
C THR A 230 1.45 25.01 -5.63
N ASN A 231 2.77 25.14 -5.45
CA ASN A 231 3.36 25.60 -4.19
C ASN A 231 2.96 24.75 -2.97
N TRP A 232 3.04 23.42 -3.11
CA TRP A 232 2.79 22.52 -2.00
C TRP A 232 3.68 22.85 -0.81
N ALA A 233 3.10 22.91 0.38
CA ALA A 233 3.80 23.28 1.61
C ALA A 233 4.64 22.10 2.15
N ALA A 234 5.68 21.70 1.42
CA ALA A 234 6.51 20.55 1.73
C ALA A 234 7.17 20.58 3.12
N ASP A 235 7.39 21.75 3.69
CA ASP A 235 7.93 21.92 5.04
C ASP A 235 6.96 21.53 6.15
N TRP A 236 5.67 21.42 5.84
CA TRP A 236 4.61 20.99 6.77
C TRP A 236 4.34 19.48 6.69
N GLU A 237 4.97 18.79 5.77
CA GLU A 237 4.92 17.35 5.69
C GLU A 237 5.55 16.74 6.95
N LEU A 238 5.00 15.65 7.39
CA LEU A 238 5.24 14.94 8.62
C LEU A 238 4.27 15.35 9.71
N SER A 239 3.13 14.70 9.73
CA SER A 239 2.19 14.63 10.85
C SER A 239 2.45 13.36 11.66
N GLY A 240 2.09 13.35 12.95
CA GLY A 240 2.53 12.34 13.91
C GLY A 240 2.07 10.90 13.66
N GLN A 241 1.16 10.67 12.72
CA GLN A 241 0.66 9.33 12.35
C GLN A 241 0.62 9.09 10.85
N ASP A 242 1.31 9.93 10.05
CA ASP A 242 1.36 9.77 8.61
C ASP A 242 2.12 8.49 8.24
N PHE A 243 1.55 7.69 7.34
CA PHE A 243 2.25 6.61 6.64
C PHE A 243 2.32 6.88 5.13
N LEU A 244 1.75 7.98 4.68
CA LEU A 244 1.81 8.50 3.32
C LEU A 244 2.31 9.96 3.36
N SER A 245 3.16 10.33 2.40
CA SER A 245 3.38 11.74 2.09
C SER A 245 2.19 12.26 1.29
N SER A 246 1.52 13.29 1.78
CA SER A 246 0.39 13.87 1.05
C SER A 246 0.83 14.47 -0.28
N GLY A 247 1.95 15.19 -0.30
CA GLY A 247 2.48 15.81 -1.52
C GLY A 247 3.02 14.77 -2.51
N LEU A 248 3.80 13.77 -2.05
CA LEU A 248 4.30 12.74 -2.97
C LEU A 248 3.18 11.83 -3.46
N SER A 249 2.11 11.59 -2.67
CA SER A 249 0.93 10.85 -3.14
C SER A 249 0.24 11.57 -4.30
N GLU A 250 0.13 12.89 -4.21
CA GLU A 250 -0.44 13.71 -5.26
C GLU A 250 0.46 13.74 -6.51
N ALA A 251 1.76 13.90 -6.32
CA ALA A 251 2.73 13.89 -7.41
C ALA A 251 2.80 12.52 -8.11
N ASP A 252 2.73 11.41 -7.37
CA ASP A 252 2.72 10.05 -7.91
C ASP A 252 1.45 9.78 -8.74
N LEU A 253 0.27 10.19 -8.23
CA LEU A 253 -0.97 10.14 -9.00
C LEU A 253 -0.85 10.93 -10.30
N MET A 254 -0.38 12.20 -10.23
CA MET A 254 -0.26 13.05 -11.40
C MET A 254 0.79 12.55 -12.40
N ALA A 255 1.85 11.88 -11.93
CA ALA A 255 2.83 11.20 -12.77
C ALA A 255 2.20 10.06 -13.60
N GLY A 256 1.18 9.39 -13.05
CA GLY A 256 0.43 8.35 -13.79
C GLY A 256 -0.65 8.91 -14.74
N ILE A 257 -1.12 10.15 -14.52
CA ILE A 257 -2.25 10.75 -15.24
C ILE A 257 -1.83 11.70 -16.36
N LEU A 258 -0.78 12.50 -16.13
CA LEU A 258 -0.26 13.44 -17.11
C LEU A 258 0.68 12.74 -18.09
N ASP A 259 0.76 13.23 -19.33
CA ASP A 259 1.86 12.76 -20.17
C ASP A 259 3.22 13.22 -19.60
N PRO A 260 4.33 12.54 -19.92
CA PRO A 260 5.61 12.84 -19.28
C PRO A 260 6.06 14.30 -19.43
N VAL A 261 5.78 14.96 -20.55
CA VAL A 261 6.16 16.37 -20.78
C VAL A 261 5.27 17.31 -19.96
N GLU A 262 3.98 17.06 -19.93
CA GLU A 262 3.01 17.79 -19.09
C GLU A 262 3.39 17.64 -17.61
N PHE A 263 3.72 16.42 -17.17
CA PHE A 263 4.13 16.16 -15.79
C PHE A 263 5.43 16.89 -15.42
N ALA A 264 6.44 16.85 -16.28
CA ALA A 264 7.72 17.55 -16.04
C ALA A 264 7.58 19.07 -15.97
N ALA A 265 6.55 19.63 -16.61
CA ALA A 265 6.21 21.07 -16.48
C ALA A 265 5.41 21.36 -15.19
N TRP A 266 4.49 20.48 -14.80
CA TRP A 266 3.64 20.63 -13.62
C TRP A 266 4.43 20.44 -12.31
N PHE A 267 5.28 19.41 -12.22
CA PHE A 267 5.95 19.00 -10.98
C PHE A 267 6.79 20.09 -10.30
N PRO A 268 7.63 20.89 -11.01
CA PRO A 268 8.38 21.96 -10.38
C PRO A 268 7.49 23.12 -9.89
N SER A 269 6.30 23.31 -10.46
CA SER A 269 5.32 24.29 -9.99
C SER A 269 4.58 23.81 -8.74
N PHE A 270 4.35 22.52 -8.66
CA PHE A 270 3.73 21.87 -7.50
C PHE A 270 4.68 21.81 -6.29
N LEU A 271 5.93 21.37 -6.49
CA LEU A 271 6.98 21.31 -5.46
C LEU A 271 8.15 22.24 -5.82
N PRO A 272 7.96 23.56 -5.73
CA PRO A 272 9.01 24.51 -6.06
C PRO A 272 10.15 24.44 -5.03
N GLY A 273 11.39 24.52 -5.53
CA GLY A 273 12.56 24.52 -4.66
C GLY A 273 12.89 23.17 -4.01
N LEU A 274 12.35 22.07 -4.51
CA LEU A 274 12.68 20.74 -4.03
C LEU A 274 14.19 20.49 -4.13
N ALA A 275 14.81 20.16 -2.99
CA ALA A 275 16.24 19.95 -2.83
C ALA A 275 16.49 18.68 -2.00
N PRO A 276 17.71 18.08 -2.05
CA PRO A 276 18.01 16.89 -1.27
C PRO A 276 17.74 17.04 0.24
N ALA A 277 17.87 18.26 0.79
CA ALA A 277 17.60 18.56 2.20
C ALA A 277 16.12 18.87 2.51
N SER A 278 15.23 18.86 1.51
CA SER A 278 13.79 19.12 1.73
C SER A 278 13.19 18.06 2.66
N ARG A 279 12.42 18.51 3.66
CA ARG A 279 11.87 17.66 4.72
C ARG A 279 11.06 16.48 4.19
N ILE A 280 10.33 16.66 3.11
CA ILE A 280 9.55 15.62 2.44
C ILE A 280 10.42 14.44 1.92
N LEU A 281 11.72 14.67 1.72
CA LEU A 281 12.69 13.68 1.24
C LEU A 281 13.57 13.08 2.36
N GLN A 282 13.42 13.55 3.60
CA GLN A 282 14.24 13.05 4.72
C GLN A 282 13.60 11.82 5.36
N PRO A 283 14.40 10.79 5.70
CA PRO A 283 13.94 9.68 6.50
C PRO A 283 13.41 10.14 7.86
N VAL A 284 12.41 9.41 8.37
CA VAL A 284 11.80 9.67 9.67
C VAL A 284 12.08 8.50 10.59
N SER A 285 12.45 8.78 11.83
CA SER A 285 12.63 7.77 12.88
C SER A 285 11.43 7.76 13.83
N VAL A 286 11.08 6.57 14.31
CA VAL A 286 10.09 6.37 15.37
C VAL A 286 10.84 6.37 16.71
N THR A 287 10.33 7.11 17.68
CA THR A 287 10.95 7.25 19.01
C THR A 287 10.26 6.40 20.07
N ASP A 288 9.02 5.98 19.82
CA ASP A 288 8.26 5.09 20.69
C ASP A 288 7.56 4.00 19.83
N GLU A 289 8.16 2.83 19.82
CA GLU A 289 7.66 1.66 19.08
C GLU A 289 6.39 1.05 19.72
N THR A 290 6.02 1.47 20.92
CA THR A 290 4.81 1.00 21.63
C THR A 290 3.56 1.82 21.29
N ASP A 291 3.73 2.99 20.68
CA ASP A 291 2.64 3.84 20.20
C ASP A 291 2.18 3.35 18.82
N GLY A 292 1.01 2.70 18.78
CA GLY A 292 0.42 2.18 17.55
C GLY A 292 0.15 3.21 16.45
N TYR A 293 0.09 4.51 16.79
CA TYR A 293 0.00 5.59 15.80
C TYR A 293 1.37 6.04 15.31
N MET A 294 2.35 6.13 16.21
CA MET A 294 3.70 6.60 15.85
C MET A 294 4.42 5.61 14.92
N VAL A 295 4.18 4.30 15.07
CA VAL A 295 4.76 3.27 14.20
C VAL A 295 4.33 3.40 12.72
N HIS A 296 3.26 4.14 12.42
CA HIS A 296 2.89 4.49 11.05
C HIS A 296 3.99 5.25 10.30
N LEU A 297 4.83 6.00 11.00
CA LEU A 297 5.95 6.74 10.39
C LEU A 297 7.01 5.82 9.73
N HIS A 298 7.10 4.56 10.12
CA HIS A 298 7.93 3.59 9.39
C HIS A 298 7.42 3.39 7.95
N GLY A 299 6.10 3.31 7.78
CA GLY A 299 5.47 3.20 6.47
C GLY A 299 5.63 4.46 5.62
N LEU A 300 5.76 5.62 6.24
CA LEU A 300 6.03 6.88 5.54
C LEU A 300 7.34 6.83 4.76
N ASN A 301 8.40 6.23 5.33
CA ASN A 301 9.67 6.05 4.63
C ASN A 301 9.51 5.16 3.39
N LEU A 302 8.79 4.03 3.53
CA LEU A 302 8.56 3.09 2.45
C LEU A 302 7.66 3.65 1.35
N SER A 303 6.55 4.31 1.73
CA SER A 303 5.64 4.93 0.76
C SER A 303 6.31 6.04 -0.03
N ARG A 304 7.11 6.90 0.65
CA ARG A 304 7.92 7.94 -0.01
C ARG A 304 8.92 7.35 -0.98
N ALA A 305 9.59 6.25 -0.63
CA ALA A 305 10.55 5.58 -1.52
C ALA A 305 9.85 5.05 -2.78
N GLY A 306 8.73 4.34 -2.64
CA GLY A 306 7.97 3.82 -3.77
C GLY A 306 7.42 4.94 -4.66
N GLN A 307 6.83 5.98 -4.07
CA GLN A 307 6.33 7.17 -4.79
C GLN A 307 7.45 7.89 -5.53
N ALA A 308 8.58 8.14 -4.87
CA ALA A 308 9.74 8.78 -5.51
C ALA A 308 10.25 7.98 -6.71
N ALA A 309 10.29 6.63 -6.61
CA ALA A 309 10.71 5.79 -7.73
C ALA A 309 9.76 5.93 -8.94
N ARG A 310 8.45 5.91 -8.74
CA ARG A 310 7.46 6.07 -9.82
C ARG A 310 7.48 7.48 -10.42
N ILE A 311 7.63 8.52 -9.59
CA ILE A 311 7.80 9.91 -10.03
C ILE A 311 9.08 10.04 -10.89
N ILE A 312 10.20 9.46 -10.47
CA ILE A 312 11.45 9.44 -11.24
C ILE A 312 11.22 8.81 -12.61
N THR A 313 10.52 7.66 -12.67
CA THR A 313 10.23 6.99 -13.93
C THR A 313 9.48 7.91 -14.90
N ALA A 314 8.47 8.65 -14.43
CA ALA A 314 7.73 9.59 -15.26
C ALA A 314 8.58 10.80 -15.70
N LEU A 315 9.43 11.33 -14.80
CA LEU A 315 10.35 12.43 -15.12
C LEU A 315 11.41 12.01 -16.13
N ASP A 316 11.97 10.80 -16.02
CA ASP A 316 12.94 10.26 -17.00
C ASP A 316 12.31 10.10 -18.38
N ALA A 317 11.07 9.66 -18.44
CA ALA A 317 10.33 9.53 -19.70
C ALA A 317 10.09 10.86 -20.40
N SER A 318 10.18 12.01 -19.70
CA SER A 318 10.12 13.37 -20.29
C SER A 318 11.42 13.83 -20.93
N GLY A 319 12.50 13.05 -20.85
CA GLY A 319 13.83 13.42 -21.34
C GLY A 319 14.47 14.54 -20.53
N ALA A 320 15.06 15.53 -21.21
CA ALA A 320 15.82 16.61 -20.54
C ALA A 320 14.99 17.46 -19.57
N ALA A 321 13.68 17.58 -19.78
CA ALA A 321 12.81 18.42 -18.97
C ALA A 321 12.72 17.96 -17.51
N GLY A 322 12.71 16.64 -17.26
CA GLY A 322 12.59 16.04 -15.92
C GLY A 322 13.90 15.82 -15.17
N THR A 323 15.04 15.92 -15.83
CA THR A 323 16.36 15.44 -15.33
C THR A 323 16.74 16.04 -13.98
N ALA A 324 16.56 17.35 -13.76
CA ALA A 324 16.95 18.03 -12.53
C ALA A 324 16.13 17.52 -11.33
N SER A 325 14.80 17.44 -11.45
CA SER A 325 13.90 16.95 -10.40
C SER A 325 14.12 15.47 -10.12
N ALA A 326 14.31 14.65 -11.14
CA ALA A 326 14.62 13.23 -11.01
C ALA A 326 15.95 13.01 -10.25
N ALA A 327 16.98 13.82 -10.54
CA ALA A 327 18.26 13.74 -9.84
C ALA A 327 18.12 14.04 -8.33
N VAL A 328 17.31 15.02 -7.95
CA VAL A 328 17.03 15.32 -6.54
C VAL A 328 16.32 14.14 -5.86
N LEU A 329 15.27 13.61 -6.47
CA LEU A 329 14.51 12.47 -5.90
C LEU A 329 15.38 11.22 -5.72
N ARG A 330 16.30 10.95 -6.66
CA ARG A 330 17.23 9.81 -6.55
C ARG A 330 18.09 9.85 -5.30
N THR A 331 18.45 11.05 -4.81
CA THR A 331 19.25 11.18 -3.57
C THR A 331 18.53 10.67 -2.34
N ALA A 332 17.19 10.64 -2.36
CA ALA A 332 16.37 10.24 -1.24
C ALA A 332 16.01 8.73 -1.23
N LEU A 333 16.09 8.04 -2.38
CA LEU A 333 15.57 6.67 -2.53
C LEU A 333 16.20 5.70 -1.54
N ASP A 334 17.51 5.54 -1.56
CA ASP A 334 18.20 4.57 -0.70
C ASP A 334 18.10 4.92 0.78
N PRO A 335 18.27 6.19 1.22
CA PRO A 335 18.03 6.56 2.62
C PRO A 335 16.61 6.22 3.11
N LEU A 336 15.56 6.57 2.35
CA LEU A 336 14.18 6.29 2.71
C LEU A 336 13.91 4.77 2.76
N LEU A 337 14.33 4.06 1.71
CA LEU A 337 14.13 2.62 1.60
C LEU A 337 14.84 1.86 2.73
N ASN A 338 16.11 2.17 3.00
CA ASN A 338 16.89 1.50 4.04
C ASN A 338 16.27 1.72 5.42
N THR A 339 15.94 2.98 5.77
CA THR A 339 15.31 3.29 7.06
C THR A 339 13.96 2.58 7.22
N GLY A 340 13.14 2.53 6.15
CA GLY A 340 11.86 1.83 6.20
C GLY A 340 12.01 0.31 6.33
N LEU A 341 12.97 -0.31 5.63
CA LEU A 341 13.20 -1.76 5.67
C LEU A 341 13.75 -2.25 7.02
N GLU A 342 14.56 -1.46 7.72
CA GLU A 342 15.03 -1.79 9.06
C GLU A 342 13.89 -2.02 10.04
N ALA A 343 12.80 -1.27 9.90
CA ALA A 343 11.61 -1.39 10.74
C ALA A 343 10.76 -2.64 10.46
N VAL A 344 10.74 -3.14 9.23
CA VAL A 344 9.89 -4.29 8.85
C VAL A 344 10.31 -5.58 9.56
N VAL A 345 11.61 -5.77 9.78
CA VAL A 345 12.16 -7.01 10.36
C VAL A 345 12.03 -7.07 11.88
N THR A 346 11.91 -5.92 12.54
CA THR A 346 11.83 -5.81 14.01
C THR A 346 10.39 -5.65 14.50
N ALA A 347 9.41 -5.64 13.62
CA ALA A 347 8.10 -5.13 13.89
C ALA A 347 7.28 -5.97 14.86
N GLU A 348 6.77 -5.31 15.90
CA GLU A 348 5.61 -5.69 16.67
C GLU A 348 4.38 -5.91 15.76
N PHE A 349 3.34 -6.63 16.25
CA PHE A 349 2.14 -6.94 15.46
C PHE A 349 1.47 -5.69 14.83
N MET A 350 1.45 -4.56 15.54
CA MET A 350 0.87 -3.30 15.03
C MET A 350 1.58 -2.73 13.80
N SER A 351 2.78 -3.19 13.48
CA SER A 351 3.52 -2.85 12.27
C SER A 351 3.50 -3.99 11.25
N SER A 352 3.58 -5.24 11.70
CA SER A 352 3.75 -6.41 10.82
C SER A 352 2.53 -6.70 9.93
N HIS A 353 1.31 -6.30 10.33
CA HIS A 353 0.08 -6.58 9.57
C HIS A 353 -0.05 -5.78 8.25
N TRP A 354 0.84 -4.82 7.97
CA TRP A 354 0.76 -4.00 6.75
C TRP A 354 2.12 -3.54 6.20
N LEU A 355 3.14 -3.35 7.05
CA LEU A 355 4.40 -2.69 6.67
C LEU A 355 5.17 -3.46 5.58
N ALA A 356 5.12 -4.81 5.61
CA ALA A 356 5.78 -5.65 4.61
C ALA A 356 5.21 -5.44 3.19
N SER A 357 3.93 -5.11 3.04
CA SER A 357 3.33 -4.79 1.74
C SER A 357 3.87 -3.47 1.16
N PHE A 358 4.05 -2.45 1.99
CA PHE A 358 4.69 -1.19 1.58
C PHE A 358 6.17 -1.38 1.23
N ALA A 359 6.88 -2.22 1.98
CA ALA A 359 8.26 -2.56 1.67
C ALA A 359 8.39 -3.26 0.30
N TRP A 360 7.51 -4.22 0.03
CA TRP A 360 7.48 -4.92 -1.25
C TRP A 360 7.12 -4.00 -2.43
N ASP A 361 6.16 -3.07 -2.22
CA ASP A 361 5.81 -2.05 -3.21
C ASP A 361 7.00 -1.13 -3.52
N ALA A 362 7.66 -0.62 -2.49
CA ALA A 362 8.82 0.27 -2.63
C ALA A 362 9.98 -0.41 -3.37
N LEU A 363 10.32 -1.65 -2.98
CA LEU A 363 11.35 -2.45 -3.65
C LEU A 363 11.00 -2.72 -5.11
N SER A 364 9.75 -3.12 -5.38
CA SER A 364 9.28 -3.39 -6.74
C SER A 364 9.32 -2.14 -7.63
N SER A 365 8.95 -0.98 -7.08
CA SER A 365 9.00 0.30 -7.78
C SER A 365 10.44 0.73 -8.08
N ARG A 366 11.36 0.53 -7.12
CA ARG A 366 12.79 0.80 -7.31
C ARG A 366 13.41 -0.07 -8.41
N ASP A 367 13.04 -1.35 -8.46
CA ASP A 367 13.58 -2.30 -9.45
C ASP A 367 13.20 -1.95 -10.89
N GLN A 368 12.14 -1.19 -11.09
CA GLN A 368 11.69 -0.72 -12.39
C GLN A 368 12.51 0.49 -12.91
N LEU A 369 13.34 1.11 -12.06
CA LEU A 369 14.16 2.24 -12.47
C LEU A 369 15.27 1.79 -13.44
N PRO A 370 15.50 2.55 -14.54
CA PRO A 370 16.60 2.30 -15.46
C PRO A 370 17.96 2.33 -14.71
N GLY A 371 18.77 1.31 -14.87
CA GLY A 371 20.08 1.19 -14.22
C GLY A 371 20.07 0.43 -12.87
N ALA A 372 18.90 0.06 -12.33
CA ALA A 372 18.86 -0.77 -11.11
C ALA A 372 19.37 -2.22 -11.35
N ALA A 373 19.35 -2.69 -12.57
CA ALA A 373 19.80 -4.05 -12.96
C ALA A 373 21.32 -4.17 -13.24
N GLY A 374 22.09 -3.09 -13.16
CA GLY A 374 23.44 -3.00 -13.71
C GLY A 374 24.59 -2.83 -12.70
N GLN A 375 24.39 -3.03 -11.41
CA GLN A 375 25.46 -3.03 -10.40
C GLN A 375 25.60 -4.40 -9.74
N ALA A 376 25.73 -5.42 -10.54
CA ALA A 376 26.24 -6.71 -10.11
C ALA A 376 27.54 -6.94 -10.88
N ASP A 377 28.67 -6.48 -10.34
CA ASP A 377 30.05 -6.89 -10.60
C ASP A 377 30.84 -6.92 -9.29
#